data_20d02510fa9171446ae4ed8ea3b4fa40
#
_entry.id   20d02510fa9171446ae4ed8ea3b4fa40
#
_cell.length_a   1.000
_cell.length_b   1.000
_cell.length_c   1.000
_cell.angle_alpha   90.00
_cell.angle_beta   90.00
_cell.angle_gamma   90.00
#
_symmetry.space_group_name_H-M   'P 1'
#
loop_
_entity.id
_entity.type
_entity.pdbx_description
1 polymer ?
#
loop_
_entity_poly.entity_id
_entity_poly.type
_entity_poly.pdbx_seq_one_letter_code
_entity_poly.pdbx_strand_id
1 'polypeptide(L)'
;MKMRVPFILLIAVLTFSVYGVSAQYTMPFEELPHEGTWLQWPHNHTYGFGAEDFEPSWVQMTEALVDGERVHIIAYDNVHRDHIVNLLEASEVDMSSVDFVIAENDDFWVRDNGPIFVYDSDVNLTILDWGFNGWGGNAPFELCDDVPVAVADSLNIPIIDLNEMVLEGGAFEID
;
A
#
# COMPACT_ATOMS: atom_id res chain seq x y z
N MET A 1 -66.25 -49.01 10.09
CA MET A 1 -66.08 -47.68 9.50
C MET A 1 -64.65 -47.19 9.77
N LYS A 2 -63.76 -47.33 8.76
CA LYS A 2 -62.34 -46.97 8.88
C LYS A 2 -62.16 -45.54 8.40
N MET A 3 -61.83 -44.65 9.37
CA MET A 3 -61.44 -43.27 9.07
C MET A 3 -60.06 -43.23 8.36
N ARG A 4 -60.03 -42.72 7.15
CA ARG A 4 -58.77 -42.40 6.47
C ARG A 4 -58.36 -40.97 6.83
N VAL A 5 -57.24 -40.84 7.52
CA VAL A 5 -56.61 -39.53 7.78
C VAL A 5 -55.85 -39.12 6.52
N PRO A 6 -56.10 -37.94 5.93
CA PRO A 6 -55.30 -37.47 4.79
C PRO A 6 -53.92 -37.05 5.27
N PHE A 7 -52.90 -37.60 4.62
CA PHE A 7 -51.50 -37.26 4.82
C PHE A 7 -51.26 -35.91 4.08
N ILE A 8 -51.19 -34.79 4.82
CA ILE A 8 -50.85 -33.50 4.23
C ILE A 8 -49.31 -33.43 4.15
N LEU A 9 -48.78 -33.53 2.94
CA LEU A 9 -47.38 -33.36 2.63
C LEU A 9 -47.03 -31.86 2.68
N LEU A 10 -46.40 -31.41 3.74
CA LEU A 10 -45.91 -30.05 3.89
C LEU A 10 -44.58 -29.90 3.12
N ILE A 11 -44.62 -29.36 1.91
CA ILE A 11 -43.41 -29.00 1.14
C ILE A 11 -42.90 -27.68 1.66
N ALA A 12 -41.84 -27.71 2.47
CA ALA A 12 -41.11 -26.52 2.84
C ALA A 12 -40.22 -26.08 1.66
N VAL A 13 -40.60 -25.04 0.97
CA VAL A 13 -39.75 -24.37 -0.04
C VAL A 13 -38.72 -23.51 0.70
N LEU A 14 -37.48 -24.00 0.81
CA LEU A 14 -36.34 -23.21 1.27
C LEU A 14 -35.94 -22.24 0.14
N THR A 15 -36.37 -21.00 0.24
CA THR A 15 -35.85 -19.92 -0.61
C THR A 15 -34.46 -19.55 -0.12
N PHE A 16 -33.42 -19.99 -0.81
CA PHE A 16 -32.08 -19.44 -0.63
C PHE A 16 -32.05 -18.05 -1.27
N SER A 17 -32.06 -17.01 -0.43
CA SER A 17 -31.70 -15.67 -0.88
C SER A 17 -30.20 -15.67 -1.12
N VAL A 18 -29.77 -15.70 -2.36
CA VAL A 18 -28.38 -15.42 -2.74
C VAL A 18 -28.20 -13.92 -2.57
N TYR A 19 -27.65 -13.51 -1.46
CA TYR A 19 -27.12 -12.15 -1.31
C TYR A 19 -25.90 -12.08 -2.23
N GLY A 20 -25.99 -11.29 -3.29
CA GLY A 20 -24.83 -10.95 -4.10
C GLY A 20 -23.85 -10.20 -3.20
N VAL A 21 -22.68 -10.78 -2.96
CA VAL A 21 -21.56 -10.05 -2.35
C VAL A 21 -21.03 -9.15 -3.44
N SER A 22 -21.26 -7.84 -3.31
CA SER A 22 -20.58 -6.84 -4.12
C SER A 22 -19.26 -6.51 -3.42
N ALA A 23 -18.16 -6.53 -4.14
CA ALA A 23 -16.91 -6.01 -3.59
C ALA A 23 -17.09 -4.53 -3.26
N GLN A 24 -16.72 -4.13 -2.04
CA GLN A 24 -16.79 -2.75 -1.62
C GLN A 24 -15.62 -1.94 -2.18
N TYR A 25 -14.50 -2.61 -2.43
CA TYR A 25 -13.29 -2.03 -2.98
C TYR A 25 -12.79 -2.86 -4.17
N THR A 26 -12.14 -2.20 -5.11
CA THR A 26 -11.53 -2.83 -6.28
C THR A 26 -10.06 -2.41 -6.35
N MET A 27 -9.17 -3.38 -6.42
CA MET A 27 -7.77 -3.14 -6.70
C MET A 27 -7.54 -3.19 -8.22
N PRO A 28 -6.93 -2.16 -8.83
CA PRO A 28 -6.59 -2.19 -10.25
C PRO A 28 -5.47 -3.20 -10.51
N PHE A 29 -5.42 -3.74 -11.74
CA PHE A 29 -4.31 -4.59 -12.16
C PHE A 29 -2.99 -3.79 -12.16
N GLU A 30 -1.89 -4.42 -11.78
CA GLU A 30 -0.56 -3.78 -11.76
C GLU A 30 -0.11 -3.27 -13.14
N GLU A 31 -0.58 -3.90 -14.22
CA GLU A 31 -0.24 -3.55 -15.61
C GLU A 31 -1.06 -2.38 -16.18
N LEU A 32 -2.08 -1.90 -15.45
CA LEU A 32 -2.85 -0.74 -15.90
C LEU A 32 -2.00 0.53 -15.79
N PRO A 33 -2.25 1.53 -16.66
CA PRO A 33 -1.60 2.82 -16.52
C PRO A 33 -1.82 3.38 -15.13
N HIS A 34 -0.74 3.70 -14.43
CA HIS A 34 -0.74 4.28 -13.09
C HIS A 34 -0.10 5.67 -13.12
N GLU A 35 -0.36 6.45 -12.10
CA GLU A 35 0.09 7.84 -12.02
C GLU A 35 1.56 7.92 -11.66
N GLY A 36 2.04 7.02 -10.79
CA GLY A 36 3.42 7.04 -10.36
C GLY A 36 3.79 5.84 -9.48
N THR A 37 5.08 5.73 -9.21
CA THR A 37 5.70 4.70 -8.36
C THR A 37 6.15 5.29 -7.04
N TRP A 38 5.94 4.55 -5.95
CA TRP A 38 6.39 4.89 -4.61
C TRP A 38 7.74 4.26 -4.31
N LEU A 39 8.67 5.06 -3.78
CA LEU A 39 9.95 4.63 -3.24
C LEU A 39 10.07 5.09 -1.79
N GLN A 40 10.55 4.22 -0.91
CA GLN A 40 10.95 4.56 0.44
C GLN A 40 12.48 4.62 0.47
N TRP A 41 13.04 5.78 0.80
CA TRP A 41 14.47 6.01 0.61
C TRP A 41 15.30 5.41 1.75
N PRO A 42 16.40 4.70 1.45
CA PRO A 42 17.26 4.13 2.48
C PRO A 42 17.93 5.22 3.34
N HIS A 43 18.09 4.93 4.63
CA HIS A 43 18.74 5.80 5.61
C HIS A 43 19.37 5.00 6.74
N ASN A 44 20.26 5.64 7.49
CA ASN A 44 20.97 4.99 8.61
C ASN A 44 20.33 5.30 9.99
N HIS A 45 19.11 5.89 10.07
CA HIS A 45 18.52 6.27 11.34
C HIS A 45 18.25 5.07 12.25
N THR A 46 17.75 3.97 11.69
CA THR A 46 17.40 2.75 12.45
C THR A 46 18.62 1.89 12.74
N TYR A 47 19.39 1.56 11.71
CA TYR A 47 20.51 0.61 11.83
C TYR A 47 21.85 1.29 12.11
N GLY A 48 21.92 2.62 11.94
CA GLY A 48 23.10 3.41 12.21
C GLY A 48 24.23 3.32 11.18
N PHE A 49 24.13 2.41 10.18
CA PHE A 49 25.14 2.24 9.11
C PHE A 49 24.64 1.33 7.98
N GLY A 50 25.17 1.55 6.78
CA GLY A 50 25.06 0.62 5.66
C GLY A 50 23.81 0.76 4.78
N ALA A 51 22.70 1.33 5.27
CA ALA A 51 21.51 1.49 4.45
C ALA A 51 21.74 2.54 3.34
N GLU A 52 22.44 3.63 3.61
CA GLU A 52 22.80 4.65 2.61
C GLU A 52 23.71 4.12 1.50
N ASP A 53 24.37 2.98 1.68
CA ASP A 53 25.16 2.33 0.62
C ASP A 53 24.27 1.87 -0.56
N PHE A 54 22.94 1.77 -0.38
CA PHE A 54 21.98 1.43 -1.42
C PHE A 54 21.48 2.66 -2.21
N GLU A 55 21.69 3.88 -1.75
CA GLU A 55 21.21 5.10 -2.40
C GLU A 55 21.53 5.19 -3.91
N PRO A 56 22.73 4.75 -4.40
CA PRO A 56 22.98 4.76 -5.84
C PRO A 56 21.99 3.94 -6.67
N SER A 57 21.40 2.88 -6.08
CA SER A 57 20.36 2.11 -6.75
C SER A 57 19.03 2.84 -6.78
N TRP A 58 18.69 3.56 -5.69
CA TRP A 58 17.48 4.39 -5.63
C TRP A 58 17.56 5.58 -6.58
N VAL A 59 18.72 6.22 -6.70
CA VAL A 59 18.96 7.27 -7.71
C VAL A 59 18.71 6.74 -9.12
N GLN A 60 19.29 5.57 -9.48
CA GLN A 60 19.10 4.95 -10.78
C GLN A 60 17.65 4.54 -11.06
N MET A 61 16.94 4.03 -10.05
CA MET A 61 15.51 3.72 -10.19
C MET A 61 14.70 5.00 -10.43
N THR A 62 14.94 6.06 -9.66
CA THR A 62 14.27 7.35 -9.84
C THR A 62 14.53 7.92 -11.23
N GLU A 63 15.80 7.94 -11.68
CA GLU A 63 16.18 8.39 -13.01
C GLU A 63 15.44 7.63 -14.13
N ALA A 64 15.33 6.31 -14.00
CA ALA A 64 14.64 5.48 -14.99
C ALA A 64 13.11 5.67 -14.99
N LEU A 65 12.51 5.94 -13.85
CA LEU A 65 11.05 6.07 -13.69
C LEU A 65 10.54 7.44 -14.16
N VAL A 66 11.25 8.53 -13.88
CA VAL A 66 10.78 9.91 -14.19
C VAL A 66 10.58 10.18 -15.68
N ASP A 67 11.16 9.35 -16.56
CA ASP A 67 10.94 9.41 -18.01
C ASP A 67 9.51 9.01 -18.43
N GLY A 68 8.81 8.25 -17.60
CA GLY A 68 7.49 7.70 -17.93
C GLY A 68 6.39 8.00 -16.93
N GLU A 69 6.72 8.31 -15.68
CA GLU A 69 5.76 8.47 -14.60
C GLU A 69 6.28 9.36 -13.46
N ARG A 70 5.41 9.69 -12.52
CA ARG A 70 5.83 10.37 -11.30
C ARG A 70 6.52 9.40 -10.34
N VAL A 71 7.45 9.94 -9.56
CA VAL A 71 8.08 9.18 -8.48
C VAL A 71 7.77 9.86 -7.14
N HIS A 72 7.08 9.13 -6.27
CA HIS A 72 6.77 9.57 -4.92
C HIS A 72 7.79 8.98 -3.95
N ILE A 73 8.54 9.84 -3.28
CA ILE A 73 9.61 9.41 -2.38
C ILE A 73 9.19 9.66 -0.93
N ILE A 74 9.22 8.60 -0.13
CA ILE A 74 9.07 8.67 1.32
C ILE A 74 10.46 8.95 1.91
N ALA A 75 10.61 10.12 2.53
CA ALA A 75 11.80 10.55 3.22
C ALA A 75 11.56 10.56 4.73
N TYR A 76 12.55 10.14 5.51
CA TYR A 76 12.44 10.03 6.97
C TYR A 76 12.06 11.37 7.63
N ASP A 77 12.77 12.45 7.25
CA ASP A 77 12.50 13.81 7.69
C ASP A 77 12.89 14.85 6.62
N ASN A 78 12.76 16.14 6.94
CA ASN A 78 13.10 17.20 6.00
C ASN A 78 14.61 17.28 5.70
N VAL A 79 15.49 16.89 6.62
CA VAL A 79 16.94 16.88 6.39
C VAL A 79 17.30 15.77 5.42
N HIS A 80 16.68 14.61 5.60
CA HIS A 80 16.83 13.48 4.69
C HIS A 80 16.27 13.80 3.29
N ARG A 81 15.09 14.42 3.20
CA ARG A 81 14.55 14.91 1.92
C ARG A 81 15.55 15.83 1.21
N ASP A 82 16.11 16.80 1.90
CA ASP A 82 17.05 17.75 1.30
C ASP A 82 18.35 17.06 0.84
N HIS A 83 18.78 16.01 1.56
CA HIS A 83 19.88 15.14 1.11
C HIS A 83 19.52 14.40 -0.19
N ILE A 84 18.33 13.79 -0.26
CA ILE A 84 17.85 13.09 -1.46
C ILE A 84 17.76 14.03 -2.66
N VAL A 85 17.20 15.24 -2.47
CA VAL A 85 17.13 16.25 -3.53
C VAL A 85 18.54 16.56 -4.08
N ASN A 86 19.53 16.75 -3.21
CA ASN A 86 20.90 17.00 -3.66
C ASN A 86 21.49 15.84 -4.46
N LEU A 87 21.20 14.58 -4.09
CA LEU A 87 21.66 13.39 -4.83
C LEU A 87 21.02 13.31 -6.23
N LEU A 88 19.70 13.53 -6.30
CA LEU A 88 18.94 13.46 -7.55
C LEU A 88 19.33 14.60 -8.49
N GLU A 89 19.48 15.84 -8.00
CA GLU A 89 19.94 16.99 -8.79
C GLU A 89 21.37 16.78 -9.30
N ALA A 90 22.27 16.23 -8.47
CA ALA A 90 23.64 15.91 -8.87
C ALA A 90 23.70 14.86 -9.98
N SER A 91 22.66 14.02 -10.09
CA SER A 91 22.48 13.00 -11.14
C SER A 91 21.63 13.48 -12.30
N GLU A 92 21.31 14.80 -12.36
CA GLU A 92 20.52 15.44 -13.42
C GLU A 92 19.11 14.87 -13.61
N VAL A 93 18.51 14.29 -12.53
CA VAL A 93 17.13 13.78 -12.53
C VAL A 93 16.14 14.95 -12.72
N ASP A 94 15.09 14.74 -13.52
CA ASP A 94 14.01 15.72 -13.68
C ASP A 94 13.13 15.78 -12.41
N MET A 95 13.45 16.72 -11.52
CA MET A 95 12.75 16.96 -10.27
C MET A 95 11.30 17.39 -10.44
N SER A 96 10.85 17.79 -11.63
CA SER A 96 9.43 18.14 -11.88
C SER A 96 8.49 16.95 -11.81
N SER A 97 9.02 15.74 -11.92
CA SER A 97 8.32 14.47 -11.81
C SER A 97 8.49 13.78 -10.44
N VAL A 98 9.16 14.43 -9.47
CA VAL A 98 9.42 13.86 -8.15
C VAL A 98 8.65 14.60 -7.07
N ASP A 99 7.93 13.86 -6.23
CA ASP A 99 7.24 14.36 -5.04
C ASP A 99 7.78 13.69 -3.78
N PHE A 100 7.60 14.35 -2.63
CA PHE A 100 8.06 13.84 -1.34
C PHE A 100 6.93 13.76 -0.33
N VAL A 101 6.92 12.67 0.43
CA VAL A 101 6.17 12.52 1.68
C VAL A 101 7.16 12.36 2.82
N ILE A 102 6.95 13.09 3.90
CA ILE A 102 7.77 12.96 5.11
C ILE A 102 7.09 11.98 6.05
N ALA A 103 7.76 10.86 6.31
CA ALA A 103 7.33 9.85 7.26
C ALA A 103 8.56 9.18 7.88
N GLU A 104 8.66 9.23 9.21
CA GLU A 104 9.63 8.41 9.91
C GLU A 104 9.35 6.94 9.58
N ASN A 105 10.41 6.17 9.31
CA ASN A 105 10.29 4.77 8.95
C ASN A 105 11.53 4.00 9.41
N ASP A 106 11.41 2.68 9.55
CA ASP A 106 12.49 1.83 10.06
C ASP A 106 13.35 1.24 8.97
N ASP A 107 12.80 1.13 7.75
CA ASP A 107 13.43 0.44 6.62
C ASP A 107 12.94 1.04 5.29
N PHE A 108 13.39 0.50 4.15
CA PHE A 108 13.12 1.01 2.79
C PHE A 108 12.27 0.06 1.92
N TRP A 109 11.65 -0.96 2.51
CA TRP A 109 10.88 -1.98 1.79
C TRP A 109 9.41 -1.59 1.61
N VAL A 110 9.16 -0.56 0.78
CA VAL A 110 7.82 -0.02 0.57
C VAL A 110 6.84 -1.03 -0.05
N ARG A 111 7.33 -2.06 -0.73
CA ARG A 111 6.48 -3.17 -1.21
C ARG A 111 5.83 -3.91 -0.03
N ASP A 112 6.54 -4.02 1.09
CA ASP A 112 6.09 -4.79 2.25
C ASP A 112 5.25 -3.96 3.21
N ASN A 113 5.61 -2.69 3.44
CA ASN A 113 4.99 -1.81 4.42
C ASN A 113 4.20 -0.63 3.83
N GLY A 114 4.20 -0.47 2.53
CA GLY A 114 3.60 0.70 1.88
C GLY A 114 2.08 0.62 1.75
N PRO A 115 1.46 1.73 1.35
CA PRO A 115 0.02 1.83 1.20
C PRO A 115 -0.50 0.91 0.08
N ILE A 116 -1.63 0.26 0.32
CA ILE A 116 -2.34 -0.53 -0.68
C ILE A 116 -3.51 0.29 -1.21
N PHE A 117 -3.37 0.78 -2.44
CA PHE A 117 -4.36 1.63 -3.09
C PHE A 117 -5.48 0.81 -3.72
N VAL A 118 -6.71 1.22 -3.46
CA VAL A 118 -7.92 0.63 -4.04
C VAL A 118 -8.90 1.73 -4.45
N TYR A 119 -9.90 1.37 -5.25
CA TYR A 119 -11.05 2.23 -5.53
C TYR A 119 -12.28 1.73 -4.76
N ASP A 120 -13.02 2.66 -4.16
CA ASP A 120 -14.33 2.39 -3.59
C ASP A 120 -15.41 2.21 -4.69
N SER A 121 -16.67 1.97 -4.29
CA SER A 121 -17.79 1.80 -5.22
C SER A 121 -18.10 3.03 -6.07
N ASP A 122 -17.66 4.22 -5.65
CA ASP A 122 -17.83 5.49 -6.34
C ASP A 122 -16.57 5.91 -7.14
N VAL A 123 -15.58 4.99 -7.24
CA VAL A 123 -14.30 5.17 -7.93
C VAL A 123 -13.41 6.24 -7.26
N ASN A 124 -13.58 6.46 -5.95
CA ASN A 124 -12.65 7.28 -5.20
C ASN A 124 -11.45 6.43 -4.73
N LEU A 125 -10.26 7.02 -4.82
CA LEU A 125 -9.03 6.40 -4.33
C LEU A 125 -9.06 6.31 -2.80
N THR A 126 -8.71 5.15 -2.27
CA THR A 126 -8.69 4.83 -0.85
C THR A 126 -7.47 3.98 -0.54
N ILE A 127 -6.90 4.11 0.64
CA ILE A 127 -5.83 3.22 1.13
C ILE A 127 -6.43 2.16 2.05
N LEU A 128 -6.03 0.91 1.85
CA LEU A 128 -6.18 -0.17 2.83
C LEU A 128 -4.88 -0.26 3.63
N ASP A 129 -4.98 -0.03 4.93
CA ASP A 129 -3.88 0.02 5.87
C ASP A 129 -3.83 -1.31 6.64
N TRP A 130 -3.07 -2.26 6.12
CA TRP A 130 -2.85 -3.57 6.74
C TRP A 130 -1.65 -3.51 7.68
N GLY A 131 -1.70 -4.26 8.79
CA GLY A 131 -0.61 -4.32 9.74
C GLY A 131 0.68 -4.87 9.11
N PHE A 132 1.78 -4.21 9.39
CA PHE A 132 3.13 -4.69 9.11
C PHE A 132 3.83 -5.01 10.43
N ASN A 133 4.51 -6.16 10.52
CA ASN A 133 5.12 -6.63 11.78
C ASN A 133 6.60 -6.98 11.65
N GLY A 134 7.31 -6.38 10.68
CA GLY A 134 8.74 -6.61 10.49
C GLY A 134 9.06 -8.08 10.20
N TRP A 135 8.28 -8.71 9.32
CA TRP A 135 8.42 -10.12 8.93
C TRP A 135 8.36 -11.07 10.13
N GLY A 136 7.39 -10.85 11.00
CA GLY A 136 7.23 -11.64 12.22
C GLY A 136 8.17 -11.21 13.36
N GLY A 137 8.50 -9.94 13.46
CA GLY A 137 9.36 -9.37 14.51
C GLY A 137 10.85 -9.62 14.28
N ASN A 138 11.26 -9.81 13.02
CA ASN A 138 12.68 -10.02 12.67
C ASN A 138 13.45 -8.70 12.50
N ALA A 139 12.74 -7.57 12.32
CA ALA A 139 13.29 -6.23 12.19
C ALA A 139 12.45 -5.21 12.95
N PRO A 140 12.97 -4.02 13.30
CA PRO A 140 12.15 -2.88 13.72
C PRO A 140 11.11 -2.56 12.65
N PHE A 141 9.90 -2.17 13.06
CA PHE A 141 8.79 -2.01 12.11
C PHE A 141 7.75 -0.96 12.51
N GLU A 142 7.77 -0.50 13.75
CA GLU A 142 6.70 0.34 14.31
C GLU A 142 6.52 1.64 13.53
N LEU A 143 7.61 2.23 13.00
CA LEU A 143 7.54 3.42 12.16
C LEU A 143 7.12 3.08 10.71
N CYS A 144 7.52 1.91 10.21
CA CYS A 144 7.10 1.42 8.91
C CYS A 144 5.60 1.10 8.85
N ASP A 145 5.03 0.61 9.96
CA ASP A 145 3.58 0.31 10.08
C ASP A 145 2.73 1.59 9.95
N ASP A 146 3.27 2.75 10.31
CA ASP A 146 2.60 4.05 10.22
C ASP A 146 2.73 4.74 8.82
N VAL A 147 3.52 4.19 7.91
CA VAL A 147 3.76 4.80 6.58
C VAL A 147 2.48 4.97 5.76
N PRO A 148 1.53 4.02 5.68
CA PRO A 148 0.27 4.19 4.95
C PRO A 148 -0.55 5.38 5.46
N VAL A 149 -0.55 5.63 6.77
CA VAL A 149 -1.25 6.77 7.40
C VAL A 149 -0.63 8.09 6.95
N ALA A 150 0.70 8.20 6.97
CA ALA A 150 1.40 9.41 6.53
C ALA A 150 1.15 9.71 5.04
N VAL A 151 1.07 8.67 4.20
CA VAL A 151 0.75 8.81 2.79
C VAL A 151 -0.70 9.26 2.59
N ALA A 152 -1.67 8.66 3.30
CA ALA A 152 -3.08 9.05 3.24
C ALA A 152 -3.27 10.53 3.61
N ASP A 153 -2.63 10.96 4.69
CA ASP A 153 -2.67 12.34 5.16
C ASP A 153 -2.07 13.30 4.12
N SER A 154 -0.93 12.94 3.53
CA SER A 154 -0.26 13.77 2.51
C SER A 154 -1.10 13.93 1.24
N LEU A 155 -1.78 12.86 0.81
CA LEU A 155 -2.65 12.86 -0.37
C LEU A 155 -4.06 13.38 -0.05
N ASN A 156 -4.42 13.53 1.22
CA ASN A 156 -5.77 13.87 1.69
C ASN A 156 -6.84 12.91 1.12
N ILE A 157 -6.56 11.60 1.19
CA ILE A 157 -7.47 10.53 0.76
C ILE A 157 -7.92 9.67 1.95
N PRO A 158 -9.08 8.99 1.83
CA PRO A 158 -9.56 8.06 2.86
C PRO A 158 -8.57 6.91 3.11
N ILE A 159 -8.54 6.45 4.36
CA ILE A 159 -7.79 5.27 4.79
C ILE A 159 -8.72 4.36 5.59
N ILE A 160 -8.58 3.05 5.42
CA ILE A 160 -9.31 2.01 6.15
C ILE A 160 -8.30 1.24 6.97
N ASP A 161 -8.41 1.36 8.28
CA ASP A 161 -7.58 0.63 9.25
C ASP A 161 -7.96 -0.86 9.26
N LEU A 162 -7.02 -1.72 8.91
CA LEU A 162 -7.10 -3.18 8.89
C LEU A 162 -5.94 -3.81 9.68
N ASN A 163 -5.29 -3.05 10.57
CA ASN A 163 -4.10 -3.43 11.32
C ASN A 163 -4.27 -4.65 12.24
N GLU A 164 -5.50 -5.14 12.45
CA GLU A 164 -5.74 -6.42 13.12
C GLU A 164 -5.20 -7.63 12.34
N MET A 165 -4.91 -7.46 11.03
CA MET A 165 -4.37 -8.50 10.17
C MET A 165 -3.08 -8.04 9.50
N VAL A 166 -2.02 -8.83 9.65
CA VAL A 166 -0.74 -8.59 8.95
C VAL A 166 -0.87 -9.03 7.50
N LEU A 167 -0.59 -8.11 6.58
CA LEU A 167 -0.56 -8.38 5.14
C LEU A 167 0.50 -7.49 4.47
N GLU A 168 1.53 -8.08 3.94
CA GLU A 168 2.56 -7.43 3.14
C GLU A 168 2.11 -7.34 1.68
N GLY A 169 2.44 -6.25 0.98
CA GLY A 169 2.06 -6.06 -0.42
C GLY A 169 2.58 -7.14 -1.38
N GLY A 170 3.65 -7.84 -1.01
CA GLY A 170 4.16 -9.00 -1.74
C GLY A 170 3.42 -10.32 -1.48
N ALA A 171 2.43 -10.34 -0.59
CA ALA A 171 1.69 -11.53 -0.20
C ALA A 171 0.46 -11.83 -1.07
N PHE A 172 0.11 -10.95 -2.00
CA PHE A 172 -1.04 -11.13 -2.90
C PHE A 172 -0.68 -10.86 -4.35
N GLU A 173 -1.44 -11.45 -5.25
CA GLU A 173 -1.34 -11.33 -6.71
C GLU A 173 -2.67 -10.81 -7.26
N ILE A 174 -2.63 -10.05 -8.36
CA ILE A 174 -3.81 -9.49 -9.00
C ILE A 174 -3.76 -9.82 -10.49
N ASP A 175 -4.83 -10.43 -11.01
CA ASP A 175 -5.02 -10.80 -12.42
C ASP A 175 -6.34 -10.26 -13.01
#